data_5b841da8d0bc1e16920e81579d7be0a7
#
_entry.id   5b841da8d0bc1e16920e81579d7be0a7
#
_cell.length_a   1.000
_cell.length_b   1.000
_cell.length_c   1.000
_cell.angle_alpha   90.00
_cell.angle_beta   90.00
_cell.angle_gamma   90.00
#
_symmetry.space_group_name_H-M   'P 1'
#
loop_
_entity.id
_entity.type
_entity.pdbx_description
1 polymer ?
#
loop_
_entity_poly.entity_id
_entity_poly.type
_entity_poly.pdbx_seq_one_letter_code
_entity_poly.pdbx_strand_id
1 'polypeptide(L)'
;MSSSTIIPCMRFRDAPKAIEWLCDVCGFTKHAVYANEDGTIAHAELRHGGGMIMLGSVLKEETEFGKQIKQPDEIGGYETQSPYIVVSDIDSLYAKVTASNAEIVMEIKDQTYGSRDFSCRDFEGHLWNFGTYDPWSVNTQDS
;
A
#
# COMPACT_ATOMS: atom_id res chain seq x y z
N MET A 1 16.19 -6.04 13.93
CA MET A 1 15.02 -5.25 13.59
C MET A 1 13.75 -6.10 13.67
N SER A 2 12.77 -5.61 14.39
CA SER A 2 11.52 -6.35 14.48
C SER A 2 10.70 -6.20 13.21
N SER A 3 9.88 -7.21 12.94
CA SER A 3 8.93 -7.17 11.85
C SER A 3 7.54 -7.00 12.44
N SER A 4 6.64 -6.43 11.63
CA SER A 4 5.27 -6.21 12.05
C SER A 4 4.50 -7.53 12.08
N THR A 5 3.67 -7.71 13.09
CA THR A 5 2.76 -8.85 13.15
C THR A 5 1.43 -8.55 12.47
N ILE A 6 1.18 -7.28 12.15
CA ILE A 6 -0.04 -6.88 11.44
C ILE A 6 0.31 -6.70 9.97
N ILE A 7 -0.35 -7.50 9.13
CA ILE A 7 -0.03 -7.55 7.70
C ILE A 7 -1.33 -7.32 6.92
N PRO A 8 -1.48 -6.16 6.29
CA PRO A 8 -2.66 -5.91 5.45
C PRO A 8 -2.75 -6.89 4.29
N CYS A 9 -3.95 -7.30 3.98
CA CYS A 9 -4.22 -8.18 2.83
C CYS A 9 -5.06 -7.42 1.82
N MET A 10 -4.65 -7.48 0.56
CA MET A 10 -5.28 -6.70 -0.50
C MET A 10 -5.55 -7.55 -1.73
N ARG A 11 -6.50 -7.12 -2.54
CA ARG A 11 -6.79 -7.73 -3.84
C ARG A 11 -6.67 -6.69 -4.94
N PHE A 12 -6.20 -7.12 -6.10
CA PHE A 12 -6.07 -6.25 -7.27
C PHE A 12 -6.57 -7.01 -8.50
N ARG A 13 -7.24 -6.31 -9.40
CA ARG A 13 -7.64 -6.91 -10.68
C ARG A 13 -6.42 -7.18 -11.53
N ASP A 14 -5.46 -6.25 -11.53
CA ASP A 14 -4.19 -6.43 -12.22
C ASP A 14 -3.08 -6.44 -11.18
N ALA A 15 -2.98 -7.57 -10.47
CA ALA A 15 -1.98 -7.71 -9.41
C ALA A 15 -0.55 -7.60 -9.91
N PRO A 16 -0.16 -8.15 -11.08
CA PRO A 16 1.19 -7.94 -11.58
C PRO A 16 1.55 -6.46 -11.73
N LYS A 17 0.63 -5.65 -12.26
CA LYS A 17 0.86 -4.22 -12.42
C LYS A 17 0.96 -3.52 -11.06
N ALA A 18 0.14 -3.95 -10.11
CA ALA A 18 0.19 -3.39 -8.75
C ALA A 18 1.54 -3.67 -8.09
N ILE A 19 2.03 -4.91 -8.22
CA ILE A 19 3.33 -5.29 -7.68
C ILE A 19 4.44 -4.42 -8.30
N GLU A 20 4.38 -4.22 -9.62
CA GLU A 20 5.35 -3.42 -10.33
C GLU A 20 5.38 -1.98 -9.81
N TRP A 21 4.20 -1.36 -9.67
CA TRP A 21 4.10 0.00 -9.19
C TRP A 21 4.58 0.12 -7.73
N LEU A 22 4.17 -0.80 -6.88
CA LEU A 22 4.56 -0.77 -5.48
C LEU A 22 6.07 -0.93 -5.33
N CYS A 23 6.69 -1.81 -6.13
CA CYS A 23 8.13 -2.04 -6.04
C CYS A 23 8.94 -0.93 -6.71
N ASP A 24 8.56 -0.54 -7.92
CA ASP A 24 9.36 0.41 -8.71
C ASP A 24 9.15 1.85 -8.26
N VAL A 25 7.96 2.18 -7.77
CA VAL A 25 7.62 3.56 -7.40
C VAL A 25 7.62 3.76 -5.90
N CYS A 26 6.99 2.86 -5.16
CA CYS A 26 6.75 3.06 -3.73
C CYS A 26 7.83 2.48 -2.81
N GLY A 27 8.81 1.78 -3.37
CA GLY A 27 9.93 1.31 -2.58
C GLY A 27 9.73 -0.02 -1.89
N PHE A 28 8.71 -0.77 -2.28
CA PHE A 28 8.53 -2.13 -1.77
C PHE A 28 9.54 -3.08 -2.41
N THR A 29 9.80 -4.17 -1.72
CA THR A 29 10.68 -5.25 -2.20
C THR A 29 9.88 -6.55 -2.19
N LYS A 30 10.01 -7.33 -3.25
CA LYS A 30 9.36 -8.64 -3.30
C LYS A 30 9.97 -9.57 -2.26
N HIS A 31 9.12 -10.17 -1.46
CA HIS A 31 9.53 -11.22 -0.53
C HIS A 31 9.19 -12.58 -1.12
N ALA A 32 8.00 -12.72 -1.69
CA ALA A 32 7.58 -13.94 -2.37
C ALA A 32 6.47 -13.58 -3.35
N VAL A 33 6.46 -14.22 -4.51
CA VAL A 33 5.40 -14.03 -5.52
C VAL A 33 5.09 -15.39 -6.10
N TYR A 34 3.83 -15.80 -6.01
CA TYR A 34 3.34 -17.07 -6.54
C TYR A 34 2.29 -16.79 -7.61
N ALA A 35 2.68 -16.97 -8.86
CA ALA A 35 1.80 -16.70 -9.99
C ALA A 35 1.06 -17.97 -10.39
N ASN A 36 -0.15 -17.80 -10.91
CA ASN A 36 -0.90 -18.86 -11.54
C ASN A 36 -0.44 -19.02 -12.99
N GLU A 37 -0.83 -20.11 -13.63
CA GLU A 37 -0.45 -20.36 -15.02
C GLU A 37 -0.97 -19.30 -15.99
N ASP A 38 -2.10 -18.68 -15.67
CA ASP A 38 -2.70 -17.64 -16.50
C ASP A 38 -2.08 -16.24 -16.28
N GLY A 39 -1.07 -16.15 -15.43
CA GLY A 39 -0.40 -14.89 -15.16
C GLY A 39 -1.00 -14.09 -14.02
N THR A 40 -2.14 -14.49 -13.46
CA THR A 40 -2.67 -13.85 -12.28
C THR A 40 -1.81 -14.24 -11.07
N ILE A 41 -1.96 -13.51 -9.98
CA ILE A 41 -1.17 -13.74 -8.78
C ILE A 41 -2.02 -14.48 -7.74
N ALA A 42 -1.60 -15.68 -7.40
CA ALA A 42 -2.26 -16.44 -6.34
C ALA A 42 -1.98 -15.79 -4.98
N HIS A 43 -0.73 -15.39 -4.76
CA HIS A 43 -0.30 -14.82 -3.49
C HIS A 43 1.03 -14.09 -3.67
N ALA A 44 1.15 -12.93 -3.09
CA ALA A 44 2.41 -12.20 -3.08
C ALA A 44 2.62 -11.56 -1.72
N GLU A 45 3.88 -11.43 -1.36
CA GLU A 45 4.32 -10.79 -0.13
C GLU A 45 5.34 -9.72 -0.49
N LEU A 46 5.04 -8.47 -0.15
CA LEU A 46 5.92 -7.35 -0.44
C LEU A 46 6.33 -6.70 0.87
N ARG A 47 7.62 -6.44 1.02
CA ARG A 47 8.18 -5.84 2.23
C ARG A 47 8.45 -4.37 2.04
N HIS A 48 8.33 -3.62 3.13
CA HIS A 48 8.75 -2.22 3.18
C HIS A 48 9.29 -1.98 4.59
N GLY A 49 10.60 -1.84 4.72
CA GLY A 49 11.22 -1.75 6.04
C GLY A 49 10.88 -2.99 6.87
N GLY A 50 10.38 -2.79 8.07
CA GLY A 50 9.93 -3.88 8.93
C GLY A 50 8.50 -4.31 8.69
N GLY A 51 7.83 -3.71 7.70
CA GLY A 51 6.44 -4.02 7.40
C GLY A 51 6.29 -4.91 6.18
N MET A 52 5.09 -5.42 6.01
CA MET A 52 4.76 -6.30 4.88
C MET A 52 3.29 -6.13 4.51
N ILE A 53 2.99 -6.29 3.23
CA ILE A 53 1.62 -6.50 2.78
C ILE A 53 1.56 -7.82 2.04
N MET A 54 0.38 -8.41 2.03
CA MET A 54 0.10 -9.58 1.21
C MET A 54 -0.96 -9.20 0.20
N LEU A 55 -0.86 -9.72 -1.00
CA LEU A 55 -1.85 -9.42 -2.02
C LEU A 55 -2.02 -10.58 -2.98
N GLY A 56 -3.13 -10.55 -3.71
CA GLY A 56 -3.40 -11.51 -4.76
C GLY A 56 -4.38 -10.91 -5.74
N SER A 57 -4.57 -11.60 -6.85
CA SER A 57 -5.53 -11.17 -7.87
C SER A 57 -6.96 -11.39 -7.39
N VAL A 58 -7.86 -10.53 -7.85
CA VAL A 58 -9.29 -10.74 -7.66
C VAL A 58 -9.64 -12.06 -8.31
N LEU A 59 -10.37 -12.91 -7.59
CA LEU A 59 -10.71 -14.24 -8.06
C LEU A 59 -11.89 -14.19 -9.01
N LYS A 60 -11.86 -15.04 -10.04
CA LYS A 60 -12.94 -15.14 -11.03
C LYS A 60 -14.15 -15.81 -10.41
N GLU A 61 -13.92 -16.77 -9.52
CA GLU A 61 -14.98 -17.47 -8.80
C GLU A 61 -15.04 -16.97 -7.38
N GLU A 62 -16.25 -16.84 -6.85
CA GLU A 62 -16.41 -16.40 -5.49
C GLU A 62 -15.97 -17.47 -4.51
N THR A 63 -15.13 -17.07 -3.58
CA THR A 63 -14.76 -17.91 -2.44
C THR A 63 -15.37 -17.29 -1.19
N GLU A 64 -15.34 -18.01 -0.08
CA GLU A 64 -15.86 -17.47 1.18
C GLU A 64 -15.12 -16.18 1.57
N PHE A 65 -13.83 -16.16 1.37
CA PHE A 65 -13.04 -14.94 1.65
C PHE A 65 -13.35 -13.83 0.64
N GLY A 66 -13.40 -14.19 -0.63
CA GLY A 66 -13.63 -13.20 -1.69
C GLY A 66 -14.98 -12.51 -1.60
N LYS A 67 -15.98 -13.19 -1.05
CA LYS A 67 -17.30 -12.60 -0.84
C LYS A 67 -17.28 -11.45 0.16
N GLN A 68 -16.25 -11.37 0.96
CA GLN A 68 -16.13 -10.35 2.00
C GLN A 68 -15.41 -9.10 1.55
N ILE A 69 -14.88 -9.10 0.34
CA ILE A 69 -14.01 -8.03 -0.16
C ILE A 69 -14.58 -7.45 -1.45
N LYS A 70 -14.59 -6.13 -1.54
CA LYS A 70 -14.94 -5.40 -2.76
C LYS A 70 -13.78 -4.50 -3.15
N GLN A 71 -13.68 -4.20 -4.44
CA GLN A 71 -12.72 -3.23 -4.92
C GLN A 71 -13.28 -1.81 -4.72
N PRO A 72 -12.42 -0.80 -4.58
CA PRO A 72 -12.90 0.56 -4.31
C PRO A 72 -13.97 1.04 -5.29
N ASP A 73 -13.81 0.76 -6.59
CA ASP A 73 -14.77 1.23 -7.59
C ASP A 73 -16.13 0.53 -7.48
N GLU A 74 -16.21 -0.56 -6.76
CA GLU A 74 -17.48 -1.28 -6.53
C GLU A 74 -18.28 -0.67 -5.38
N ILE A 75 -17.65 0.20 -4.59
CA ILE A 75 -18.30 0.83 -3.44
C ILE A 75 -18.20 2.35 -3.52
N GLY A 76 -18.23 2.89 -4.73
CA GLY A 76 -18.25 4.33 -4.94
C GLY A 76 -16.91 5.02 -4.87
N GLY A 77 -15.83 4.27 -4.94
CA GLY A 77 -14.49 4.84 -4.88
C GLY A 77 -13.96 5.06 -3.47
N TYR A 78 -14.65 4.54 -2.47
CA TYR A 78 -14.23 4.70 -1.07
C TYR A 78 -13.31 3.58 -0.64
N GLU A 79 -12.55 3.84 0.42
CA GLU A 79 -11.80 2.83 1.15
C GLU A 79 -12.36 2.73 2.56
N THR A 80 -12.25 1.53 3.14
CA THR A 80 -12.65 1.33 4.54
C THR A 80 -11.43 1.25 5.45
N GLN A 81 -10.26 1.04 4.88
CA GLN A 81 -8.98 1.09 5.59
C GLN A 81 -7.92 1.60 4.64
N SER A 82 -6.88 2.20 5.16
CA SER A 82 -5.74 2.60 4.34
C SER A 82 -4.45 2.45 5.14
N PRO A 83 -3.40 1.88 4.54
CA PRO A 83 -2.13 1.76 5.24
C PRO A 83 -1.41 3.11 5.32
N TYR A 84 -0.64 3.26 6.37
CA TYR A 84 0.28 4.37 6.52
C TYR A 84 1.69 3.79 6.51
N ILE A 85 2.54 4.30 5.64
CA ILE A 85 3.89 3.79 5.46
C ILE A 85 4.89 4.85 5.89
N VAL A 86 5.75 4.49 6.83
CA VAL A 86 6.80 5.39 7.33
C VAL A 86 7.92 5.42 6.30
N VAL A 87 8.27 6.62 5.85
CA VAL A 87 9.37 6.81 4.89
C VAL A 87 10.27 7.94 5.35
N SER A 88 11.54 7.88 5.00
CA SER A 88 12.49 8.92 5.38
C SER A 88 12.67 9.98 4.30
N ASP A 89 12.84 9.56 3.05
CA ASP A 89 13.03 10.48 1.92
C ASP A 89 11.70 10.66 1.18
N ILE A 90 10.79 11.38 1.82
CA ILE A 90 9.44 11.50 1.31
C ILE A 90 9.35 12.38 0.04
N ASP A 91 10.23 13.35 -0.09
CA ASP A 91 10.21 14.22 -1.27
C ASP A 91 10.57 13.44 -2.53
N SER A 92 11.57 12.56 -2.45
CA SER A 92 11.94 11.70 -3.54
C SER A 92 10.80 10.74 -3.91
N LEU A 93 10.16 10.16 -2.91
CA LEU A 93 9.02 9.27 -3.13
C LEU A 93 7.86 10.02 -3.78
N TYR A 94 7.55 11.20 -3.30
CA TYR A 94 6.46 12.02 -3.85
C TYR A 94 6.69 12.31 -5.33
N ALA A 95 7.94 12.63 -5.69
CA ALA A 95 8.29 12.88 -7.08
C ALA A 95 8.05 11.64 -7.95
N LYS A 96 8.43 10.47 -7.46
CA LYS A 96 8.22 9.21 -8.20
C LYS A 96 6.73 8.88 -8.35
N VAL A 97 5.96 9.05 -7.27
CA VAL A 97 4.53 8.79 -7.31
C VAL A 97 3.84 9.73 -8.29
N THR A 98 4.20 11.01 -8.24
CA THR A 98 3.64 11.99 -9.17
C THR A 98 3.98 11.65 -10.62
N ALA A 99 5.24 11.27 -10.87
CA ALA A 99 5.67 10.90 -12.21
C ALA A 99 4.99 9.65 -12.75
N SER A 100 4.50 8.79 -11.86
CA SER A 100 3.81 7.57 -12.25
C SER A 100 2.36 7.81 -12.67
N ASN A 101 1.87 9.03 -12.55
CA ASN A 101 0.49 9.44 -12.84
C ASN A 101 -0.53 8.85 -11.87
N ALA A 102 -0.11 8.44 -10.69
CA ALA A 102 -1.05 8.07 -9.64
C ALA A 102 -1.79 9.32 -9.16
N GLU A 103 -3.02 9.13 -8.74
CA GLU A 103 -3.84 10.25 -8.26
C GLU A 103 -3.33 10.71 -6.90
N ILE A 104 -2.94 11.98 -6.79
CA ILE A 104 -2.57 12.57 -5.51
C ILE A 104 -3.85 13.05 -4.83
N VAL A 105 -4.15 12.46 -3.68
CA VAL A 105 -5.34 12.80 -2.91
C VAL A 105 -5.07 13.96 -1.97
N MET A 106 -3.93 13.90 -1.29
CA MET A 106 -3.47 14.99 -0.42
C MET A 106 -2.05 15.31 -0.80
N GLU A 107 -1.82 16.56 -1.22
CA GLU A 107 -0.49 16.98 -1.63
C GLU A 107 0.47 16.95 -0.45
N ILE A 108 1.76 16.75 -0.76
CA ILE A 108 2.79 16.69 0.26
C ILE A 108 2.87 18.02 1.00
N LYS A 109 2.90 17.93 2.33
CA LYS A 109 3.05 19.13 3.17
C LYS A 109 3.51 18.75 4.56
N ASP A 110 4.06 19.74 5.25
CA ASP A 110 4.42 19.59 6.65
C ASP A 110 3.16 19.68 7.51
N GLN A 111 3.06 18.78 8.46
CA GLN A 111 1.95 18.78 9.42
C GLN A 111 2.35 19.48 10.71
N THR A 112 1.34 19.90 11.46
CA THR A 112 1.57 20.63 12.70
C THR A 112 2.28 19.79 13.77
N TYR A 113 2.18 18.47 13.66
CA TYR A 113 2.81 17.54 14.61
C TYR A 113 4.22 17.11 14.21
N GLY A 114 4.82 17.78 13.22
CA GLY A 114 6.22 17.57 12.88
C GLY A 114 6.48 16.53 11.81
N SER A 115 5.43 15.98 11.21
CA SER A 115 5.56 15.04 10.11
C SER A 115 5.41 15.77 8.77
N ARG A 116 5.96 15.17 7.73
CA ARG A 116 5.71 15.60 6.35
C ARG A 116 5.10 14.40 5.64
N ASP A 117 3.92 14.58 5.03
CA ASP A 117 3.20 13.44 4.48
C ASP A 117 2.38 13.80 3.25
N PHE A 118 1.91 12.76 2.55
CA PHE A 118 0.99 12.87 1.43
C PHE A 118 0.18 11.59 1.32
N SER A 119 -0.88 11.65 0.51
CA SER A 119 -1.70 10.47 0.22
C SER A 119 -1.98 10.39 -1.27
N CYS A 120 -2.07 9.17 -1.77
CA CYS A 120 -2.35 8.92 -3.18
C CYS A 120 -3.24 7.69 -3.34
N ARG A 121 -3.77 7.54 -4.55
CA ARG A 121 -4.48 6.31 -4.93
C ARG A 121 -3.67 5.60 -6.00
N ASP A 122 -3.64 4.27 -5.91
CA ASP A 122 -3.03 3.49 -6.98
C ASP A 122 -4.02 3.39 -8.16
N PHE A 123 -3.65 2.65 -9.19
CA PHE A 123 -4.44 2.58 -10.43
C PHE A 123 -5.77 1.85 -10.24
N GLU A 124 -5.97 1.18 -9.12
CA GLU A 124 -7.23 0.52 -8.80
C GLU A 124 -8.01 1.22 -7.70
N GLY A 125 -7.52 2.39 -7.29
CA GLY A 125 -8.24 3.23 -6.35
C GLY A 125 -7.95 2.97 -4.88
N HIS A 126 -7.05 2.04 -4.56
CA HIS A 126 -6.65 1.82 -3.18
C HIS A 126 -5.87 3.02 -2.66
N LEU A 127 -6.15 3.43 -1.43
CA LEU A 127 -5.58 4.62 -0.83
C LEU A 127 -4.33 4.28 -0.03
N TRP A 128 -3.27 5.05 -0.28
CA TRP A 128 -1.97 4.89 0.36
C TRP A 128 -1.56 6.18 1.03
N ASN A 129 -1.09 6.09 2.26
CA ASN A 129 -0.60 7.23 3.03
C ASN A 129 0.88 7.03 3.32
N PHE A 130 1.68 8.06 3.06
CA PHE A 130 3.13 8.02 3.32
C PHE A 130 3.50 9.22 4.19
N GLY A 131 4.36 9.00 5.16
CA GLY A 131 4.76 10.08 6.03
C GLY A 131 6.07 9.79 6.75
N THR A 132 6.68 10.85 7.27
CA THR A 132 7.94 10.73 8.00
C THR A 132 7.71 10.46 9.49
N TYR A 133 6.48 10.64 9.97
CA TYR A 133 6.19 10.34 11.37
C TYR A 133 6.32 8.84 11.62
N ASP A 134 7.14 8.49 12.59
CA ASP A 134 7.34 7.10 12.98
C ASP A 134 6.86 6.90 14.40
N PRO A 135 5.67 6.29 14.58
CA PRO A 135 5.12 6.09 15.92
C PRO A 135 6.02 5.27 16.84
N TRP A 136 6.83 4.38 16.26
CA TRP A 136 7.69 3.52 17.06
C TRP A 136 8.87 4.27 17.67
N SER A 137 9.32 5.33 17.01
CA SER A 137 10.47 6.10 17.47
C SER A 137 10.10 7.20 18.46
N VAL A 138 8.81 7.48 18.62
CA VAL A 138 8.32 8.53 19.51
C VAL A 138 8.04 7.94 20.88
N ASN A 139 8.54 8.60 21.92
CA ASN A 139 8.24 8.20 23.30
C ASN A 139 6.86 8.74 23.66
N THR A 140 5.89 7.87 23.69
CA THR A 140 4.52 8.28 23.92
C THR A 140 4.20 8.54 25.38
N GLN A 141 4.88 8.37 26.24
CA GLN A 141 4.56 8.56 27.50
C GLN A 141 3.49 8.01 27.95
N ASP A 142 3.28 7.54 28.25
CA ASP A 142 2.43 7.09 28.54
C ASP A 142 1.68 7.54 29.20
N SER A 143 1.56 7.90 29.03
CA SER A 143 0.72 8.68 29.61
C SER A 143 -0.30 8.15 30.25
#